data_4163a7e99cba76c5de9c7d3b09416db1
#
_entry.id   4163a7e99cba76c5de9c7d3b09416db1
#
_cell.length_a   1.000
_cell.length_b   1.000
_cell.length_c   1.000
_cell.angle_alpha   90.00
_cell.angle_beta   90.00
_cell.angle_gamma   90.00
#
_symmetry.space_group_name_H-M   'P 1'
#
loop_
_entity.id
_entity.type
_entity.pdbx_description
1 polymer ?
#
loop_
_entity_poly.entity_id
_entity_poly.type
_entity_poly.pdbx_seq_one_letter_code
_entity_poly.pdbx_strand_id
1 'polypeptide(L)'
;MTTISAVHSGAIASVRPHLRHVWRLSTPLGLYEHCDRTRPRVEHGFCTDDSARLLVLAAREPVDRFTETLAERSIRFLEQAHRGSGRFANRRAPDGTWLDNGEEDDACGRALWGLGAAASSMLSDDLRARATDLFEMGAGFRSRHLRSTSFAVLGAGALLAARPSSFAARTLVADAARLCHHLVDGAGASAWRRRWPWPEERLTYANAAIPEMVIIAGHESGDERLARRGADLLRWLVDTETGSAGWLSVTPAGGWALGEPRPAFDQQPIEVAALADAAATAARLDGDGSWREVVDRCARWFLGRNDIGAPMVDWATGGGFDGLTPFGPNLNEGAESTIAAITTMQHARRMLHLS
;
A
#
# COMPACT_ATOMS: atom_id res chain seq x y z
N MET A 1 6.19 10.79 31.77
CA MET A 1 7.04 10.52 30.59
C MET A 1 7.65 9.14 30.77
N THR A 2 7.02 8.11 30.22
CA THR A 2 7.54 6.74 30.30
C THR A 2 8.42 6.54 29.07
N THR A 3 9.72 6.44 29.29
CA THR A 3 10.74 6.14 28.29
C THR A 3 10.43 4.80 27.67
N ILE A 4 10.06 4.76 26.39
CA ILE A 4 9.94 3.53 25.59
C ILE A 4 11.37 3.06 25.31
N SER A 5 11.93 2.32 26.27
CA SER A 5 13.21 1.63 26.15
C SER A 5 13.06 0.51 25.12
N ALA A 6 14.05 0.37 24.24
CA ALA A 6 14.25 -0.64 23.20
C ALA A 6 13.22 -1.78 23.18
N VAL A 7 12.18 -1.62 22.35
CA VAL A 7 11.18 -2.67 22.13
C VAL A 7 11.87 -3.77 21.32
N HIS A 8 12.04 -4.98 21.92
CA HIS A 8 12.55 -6.16 21.23
C HIS A 8 11.56 -6.60 20.13
N SER A 9 12.04 -7.23 19.06
CA SER A 9 11.21 -7.66 17.91
C SER A 9 9.96 -8.45 18.32
N GLY A 10 10.03 -9.28 19.35
CA GLY A 10 8.87 -10.01 19.89
C GLY A 10 7.79 -9.13 20.53
N ALA A 11 8.14 -7.90 20.97
CA ALA A 11 7.16 -6.97 21.52
C ALA A 11 6.41 -6.21 20.41
N ILE A 12 7.03 -6.01 19.23
CA ILE A 12 6.39 -5.36 18.07
C ILE A 12 5.27 -6.24 17.53
N ALA A 13 5.48 -7.53 17.46
CA ALA A 13 4.50 -8.49 16.97
C ALA A 13 3.20 -8.52 17.82
N SER A 14 3.24 -8.08 19.09
CA SER A 14 2.05 -7.96 19.95
C SER A 14 1.28 -6.64 19.78
N VAL A 15 1.86 -5.66 19.08
CA VAL A 15 1.25 -4.34 18.90
C VAL A 15 0.11 -4.41 17.89
N ARG A 16 -1.11 -4.14 18.34
CA ARG A 16 -2.31 -4.11 17.50
C ARG A 16 -3.00 -2.75 17.65
N PRO A 17 -2.90 -1.86 16.64
CA PRO A 17 -3.67 -0.63 16.64
C PRO A 17 -5.17 -0.93 16.68
N HIS A 18 -5.92 -0.12 17.41
CA HIS A 18 -7.36 -0.25 17.45
C HIS A 18 -7.99 0.21 16.13
N LEU A 19 -8.94 -0.53 15.59
CA LEU A 19 -9.72 -0.12 14.41
C LEU A 19 -10.74 1.00 14.72
N ARG A 20 -10.74 1.54 15.95
CA ARG A 20 -11.72 2.53 16.41
C ARG A 20 -11.72 3.79 15.54
N HIS A 21 -10.54 4.30 15.18
CA HIS A 21 -10.45 5.51 14.36
C HIS A 21 -10.94 5.26 12.94
N VAL A 22 -10.49 4.19 12.28
CA VAL A 22 -10.99 3.76 10.97
C VAL A 22 -12.52 3.60 10.99
N TRP A 23 -13.07 3.00 12.06
CA TRP A 23 -14.51 2.87 12.22
C TRP A 23 -15.23 4.21 12.30
N ARG A 24 -14.64 5.20 13.00
CA ARG A 24 -15.15 6.57 13.07
C ARG A 24 -15.18 7.25 11.71
N LEU A 25 -14.15 7.02 10.86
CA LEU A 25 -14.09 7.57 9.51
C LEU A 25 -15.06 6.88 8.54
N SER A 26 -15.39 5.60 8.79
CA SER A 26 -16.19 4.79 7.88
C SER A 26 -17.69 5.07 8.05
N THR A 27 -18.36 5.40 6.94
CA THR A 27 -19.81 5.65 6.86
C THR A 27 -20.46 4.76 5.81
N PRO A 28 -21.79 4.68 5.74
CA PRO A 28 -22.47 3.99 4.63
C PRO A 28 -22.19 4.60 3.24
N LEU A 29 -21.75 5.87 3.17
CA LEU A 29 -21.46 6.58 1.93
C LEU A 29 -19.98 6.45 1.47
N GLY A 30 -19.08 6.06 2.38
CA GLY A 30 -17.65 5.92 2.10
C GLY A 30 -16.81 6.16 3.35
N LEU A 31 -15.49 6.26 3.15
CA LEU A 31 -14.50 6.58 4.17
C LEU A 31 -14.10 8.04 4.04
N TYR A 32 -14.26 8.84 5.10
CA TYR A 32 -13.76 10.21 5.13
C TYR A 32 -12.24 10.22 4.97
N GLU A 33 -11.74 11.05 4.07
CA GLU A 33 -10.35 11.09 3.65
C GLU A 33 -9.45 11.78 4.67
N HIS A 34 -9.84 12.97 5.13
CA HIS A 34 -9.00 13.84 5.96
C HIS A 34 -9.60 14.11 7.34
N CYS A 35 -8.73 14.45 8.28
CA CYS A 35 -9.09 14.88 9.62
C CYS A 35 -8.46 16.23 9.99
N ASP A 36 -9.11 16.94 10.90
CA ASP A 36 -8.47 17.90 11.78
C ASP A 36 -8.22 17.17 13.11
N ARG A 37 -6.98 16.78 13.36
CA ARG A 37 -6.61 15.81 14.38
C ARG A 37 -7.43 14.51 14.21
N THR A 38 -8.31 14.20 15.15
CA THR A 38 -9.18 13.02 15.13
C THR A 38 -10.57 13.28 14.54
N ARG A 39 -10.88 14.53 14.16
CA ARG A 39 -12.21 14.93 13.69
C ARG A 39 -12.26 14.85 12.15
N PRO A 40 -13.16 14.04 11.57
CA PRO A 40 -13.29 13.99 10.12
C PRO A 40 -13.64 15.35 9.52
N ARG A 41 -12.95 15.72 8.44
CA ARG A 41 -13.31 16.86 7.60
C ARG A 41 -14.37 16.44 6.59
N VAL A 42 -15.63 16.48 7.06
CA VAL A 42 -16.78 15.99 6.28
C VAL A 42 -16.88 16.66 4.92
N GLU A 43 -16.52 17.93 4.84
CA GLU A 43 -16.54 18.77 3.63
C GLU A 43 -15.61 18.25 2.51
N HIS A 44 -14.59 17.44 2.84
CA HIS A 44 -13.69 16.84 1.85
C HIS A 44 -14.29 15.60 1.17
N GLY A 45 -15.37 15.03 1.73
CA GLY A 45 -16.03 13.87 1.16
C GLY A 45 -15.23 12.58 1.26
N PHE A 46 -15.29 11.78 0.20
CA PHE A 46 -14.77 10.41 0.13
C PHE A 46 -13.99 10.19 -1.16
N CYS A 47 -13.03 9.24 -1.13
CA CYS A 47 -12.33 8.83 -2.34
C CYS A 47 -12.23 7.31 -2.50
N THR A 48 -12.08 6.88 -3.75
CA THR A 48 -11.89 5.47 -4.12
C THR A 48 -10.56 4.94 -3.61
N ASP A 49 -9.52 5.76 -3.61
CA ASP A 49 -8.19 5.39 -3.11
C ASP A 49 -8.26 4.86 -1.67
N ASP A 50 -8.89 5.60 -0.77
CA ASP A 50 -8.97 5.23 0.65
C ASP A 50 -9.96 4.10 0.89
N SER A 51 -11.06 4.05 0.12
CA SER A 51 -12.00 2.93 0.18
C SER A 51 -11.35 1.61 -0.25
N ALA A 52 -10.48 1.66 -1.26
CA ALA A 52 -9.71 0.49 -1.71
C ALA A 52 -8.64 0.07 -0.67
N ARG A 53 -7.91 1.01 -0.09
CA ARG A 53 -6.95 0.74 1.01
C ARG A 53 -7.67 0.14 2.23
N LEU A 54 -8.85 0.67 2.58
CA LEU A 54 -9.67 0.11 3.68
C LEU A 54 -10.07 -1.33 3.39
N LEU A 55 -10.39 -1.65 2.14
CA LEU A 55 -10.72 -3.02 1.74
C LEU A 55 -9.52 -3.96 1.88
N VAL A 56 -8.31 -3.51 1.53
CA VAL A 56 -7.06 -4.27 1.78
C VAL A 56 -6.85 -4.51 3.28
N LEU A 57 -7.04 -3.47 4.11
CA LEU A 57 -6.94 -3.59 5.56
C LEU A 57 -7.93 -4.64 6.09
N ALA A 58 -9.21 -4.54 5.71
CA ALA A 58 -10.26 -5.45 6.17
C ALA A 58 -10.01 -6.89 5.72
N ALA A 59 -9.52 -7.09 4.49
CA ALA A 59 -9.16 -8.40 3.95
C ALA A 59 -8.00 -9.07 4.71
N ARG A 60 -7.18 -8.31 5.40
CA ARG A 60 -6.02 -8.78 6.16
C ARG A 60 -6.29 -8.97 7.65
N GLU A 61 -7.35 -8.40 8.22
CA GLU A 61 -7.72 -8.59 9.62
C GLU A 61 -8.43 -9.94 9.84
N PRO A 62 -8.40 -10.48 11.08
CA PRO A 62 -9.29 -11.57 11.46
C PRO A 62 -10.74 -11.21 11.20
N VAL A 63 -11.50 -12.17 10.66
CA VAL A 63 -12.91 -11.94 10.31
C VAL A 63 -13.76 -11.82 11.56
N ASP A 64 -14.43 -10.69 11.68
CA ASP A 64 -15.47 -10.42 12.65
C ASP A 64 -16.52 -9.48 12.06
N ARG A 65 -17.58 -9.18 12.81
CA ARG A 65 -18.65 -8.30 12.36
C ARG A 65 -18.17 -6.91 11.95
N PHE A 66 -17.11 -6.39 12.56
CA PHE A 66 -16.61 -5.06 12.26
C PHE A 66 -15.82 -5.07 10.96
N THR A 67 -14.91 -6.02 10.78
CA THR A 67 -14.12 -6.17 9.56
C THR A 67 -15.01 -6.48 8.35
N GLU A 68 -16.03 -7.33 8.50
CA GLU A 68 -17.00 -7.58 7.42
C GLU A 68 -17.82 -6.32 7.07
N THR A 69 -18.23 -5.53 8.07
CA THR A 69 -18.94 -4.26 7.78
C THR A 69 -18.03 -3.26 7.05
N LEU A 70 -16.75 -3.16 7.41
CA LEU A 70 -15.80 -2.29 6.71
C LEU A 70 -15.61 -2.76 5.26
N ALA A 71 -15.43 -4.06 5.04
CA ALA A 71 -15.31 -4.64 3.72
C ALA A 71 -16.57 -4.43 2.87
N GLU A 72 -17.76 -4.68 3.42
CA GLU A 72 -19.05 -4.45 2.76
C GLU A 72 -19.21 -2.99 2.32
N ARG A 73 -18.91 -2.03 3.20
CA ARG A 73 -18.97 -0.59 2.86
C ARG A 73 -18.01 -0.24 1.73
N SER A 74 -16.78 -0.76 1.77
CA SER A 74 -15.77 -0.52 0.73
C SER A 74 -16.16 -1.15 -0.60
N ILE A 75 -16.62 -2.40 -0.63
CA ILE A 75 -17.07 -3.06 -1.86
C ILE A 75 -18.25 -2.30 -2.46
N ARG A 76 -19.24 -1.93 -1.65
CA ARG A 76 -20.40 -1.14 -2.11
C ARG A 76 -19.96 0.22 -2.68
N PHE A 77 -18.99 0.89 -2.07
CA PHE A 77 -18.45 2.13 -2.59
C PHE A 77 -17.82 1.92 -3.97
N LEU A 78 -16.99 0.88 -4.13
CA LEU A 78 -16.33 0.54 -5.39
C LEU A 78 -17.34 0.11 -6.48
N GLU A 79 -18.39 -0.63 -6.13
CA GLU A 79 -19.50 -0.95 -7.04
C GLU A 79 -20.16 0.32 -7.59
N GLN A 80 -20.40 1.30 -6.72
CA GLN A 80 -20.99 2.60 -7.10
C GLN A 80 -19.98 3.50 -7.84
N ALA A 81 -18.68 3.32 -7.61
CA ALA A 81 -17.61 4.06 -8.31
C ALA A 81 -17.39 3.55 -9.73
N HIS A 82 -17.71 2.29 -10.03
CA HIS A 82 -17.42 1.67 -11.32
C HIS A 82 -18.16 2.34 -12.48
N ARG A 83 -17.42 2.67 -13.57
CA ARG A 83 -17.90 3.37 -14.77
C ARG A 83 -17.82 2.53 -16.04
N GLY A 84 -17.50 1.23 -15.92
CA GLY A 84 -17.23 0.37 -17.08
C GLY A 84 -15.80 0.52 -17.61
N SER A 85 -15.40 -0.40 -18.47
CA SER A 85 -14.07 -0.41 -19.14
C SER A 85 -12.88 -0.29 -18.20
N GLY A 86 -13.00 -0.81 -16.96
CA GLY A 86 -11.94 -0.76 -15.95
C GLY A 86 -11.76 0.61 -15.27
N ARG A 87 -12.72 1.52 -15.42
CA ARG A 87 -12.66 2.85 -14.82
C ARG A 87 -13.49 2.91 -13.54
N PHE A 88 -12.97 3.62 -12.52
CA PHE A 88 -13.63 3.91 -11.26
C PHE A 88 -13.55 5.40 -10.98
N ALA A 89 -14.69 6.06 -10.71
CA ALA A 89 -14.71 7.44 -10.26
C ALA A 89 -13.96 7.54 -8.92
N ASN A 90 -13.19 8.62 -8.72
CA ASN A 90 -12.39 8.76 -7.51
C ASN A 90 -13.12 9.55 -6.42
N ARG A 91 -13.66 10.71 -6.75
CA ARG A 91 -14.15 11.68 -5.76
C ARG A 91 -15.66 11.63 -5.59
N ARG A 92 -16.11 11.56 -4.33
CA ARG A 92 -17.51 11.61 -3.97
C ARG A 92 -17.77 12.66 -2.91
N ALA A 93 -18.69 13.59 -3.17
CA ALA A 93 -19.09 14.64 -2.25
C ALA A 93 -19.81 14.06 -1.02
N PRO A 94 -19.88 14.82 0.11
CA PRO A 94 -20.58 14.38 1.32
C PRO A 94 -22.06 14.04 1.12
N ASP A 95 -22.72 14.65 0.14
CA ASP A 95 -24.12 14.37 -0.22
C ASP A 95 -24.30 13.08 -1.07
N GLY A 96 -23.19 12.43 -1.44
CA GLY A 96 -23.17 11.22 -2.23
C GLY A 96 -23.05 11.44 -3.74
N THR A 97 -22.92 12.68 -4.21
CA THR A 97 -22.71 12.99 -5.63
C THR A 97 -21.28 12.66 -6.06
N TRP A 98 -21.11 11.97 -7.19
CA TRP A 98 -19.80 11.74 -7.80
C TRP A 98 -19.31 12.99 -8.54
N LEU A 99 -18.04 13.35 -8.35
CA LEU A 99 -17.42 14.57 -8.86
C LEU A 99 -16.57 14.35 -10.13
N ASP A 100 -16.33 13.10 -10.49
CA ASP A 100 -15.58 12.68 -11.67
C ASP A 100 -16.16 11.38 -12.27
N ASN A 101 -15.65 10.97 -13.45
CA ASN A 101 -16.06 9.77 -14.16
C ASN A 101 -14.95 8.72 -14.31
N GLY A 102 -13.95 8.77 -13.44
CA GLY A 102 -12.86 7.79 -13.44
C GLY A 102 -11.69 8.18 -14.34
N GLU A 103 -11.36 9.44 -14.41
CA GLU A 103 -10.19 9.94 -15.15
C GLU A 103 -8.87 9.64 -14.41
N GLU A 104 -8.89 9.46 -13.10
CA GLU A 104 -7.71 9.20 -12.29
C GLU A 104 -7.30 7.73 -12.33
N ASP A 105 -6.14 7.45 -12.91
CA ASP A 105 -5.62 6.10 -13.08
C ASP A 105 -5.27 5.42 -11.76
N ASP A 106 -4.77 6.16 -10.77
CA ASP A 106 -4.42 5.60 -9.44
C ASP A 106 -5.63 5.03 -8.73
N ALA A 107 -6.76 5.73 -8.74
CA ALA A 107 -8.00 5.25 -8.16
C ALA A 107 -8.44 3.92 -8.79
N CYS A 108 -8.32 3.79 -10.12
CA CYS A 108 -8.64 2.57 -10.84
C CYS A 108 -7.71 1.41 -10.45
N GLY A 109 -6.40 1.66 -10.41
CA GLY A 109 -5.41 0.66 -9.97
C GLY A 109 -5.64 0.20 -8.53
N ARG A 110 -5.87 1.15 -7.60
CA ARG A 110 -6.12 0.85 -6.19
C ARG A 110 -7.44 0.11 -5.98
N ALA A 111 -8.48 0.44 -6.75
CA ALA A 111 -9.75 -0.32 -6.72
C ALA A 111 -9.50 -1.80 -7.02
N LEU A 112 -8.73 -2.12 -8.07
CA LEU A 112 -8.35 -3.49 -8.39
C LEU A 112 -7.50 -4.14 -7.30
N TRP A 113 -6.59 -3.39 -6.66
CA TRP A 113 -5.82 -3.88 -5.52
C TRP A 113 -6.73 -4.32 -4.37
N GLY A 114 -7.64 -3.45 -3.93
CA GLY A 114 -8.58 -3.74 -2.86
C GLY A 114 -9.48 -4.93 -3.18
N LEU A 115 -10.02 -4.98 -4.40
CA LEU A 115 -10.90 -6.05 -4.86
C LEU A 115 -10.18 -7.41 -4.92
N GLY A 116 -8.96 -7.46 -5.47
CA GLY A 116 -8.15 -8.67 -5.51
C GLY A 116 -7.79 -9.18 -4.10
N ALA A 117 -7.43 -8.27 -3.19
CA ALA A 117 -7.18 -8.61 -1.79
C ALA A 117 -8.43 -9.20 -1.10
N ALA A 118 -9.60 -8.59 -1.30
CA ALA A 118 -10.84 -9.08 -0.71
C ALA A 118 -11.25 -10.45 -1.29
N ALA A 119 -11.14 -10.62 -2.61
CA ALA A 119 -11.48 -11.87 -3.29
C ALA A 119 -10.62 -13.07 -2.83
N SER A 120 -9.40 -12.81 -2.35
CA SER A 120 -8.46 -13.83 -1.84
C SER A 120 -8.45 -13.97 -0.31
N SER A 121 -9.30 -13.26 0.39
CA SER A 121 -9.32 -13.19 1.86
C SER A 121 -10.19 -14.27 2.51
N MET A 122 -10.31 -14.18 3.83
CA MET A 122 -11.20 -15.02 4.65
C MET A 122 -12.58 -14.39 4.88
N LEU A 123 -12.92 -13.27 4.23
CA LEU A 123 -14.25 -12.66 4.28
C LEU A 123 -15.32 -13.65 3.83
N SER A 124 -16.59 -13.36 4.11
CA SER A 124 -17.71 -14.20 3.72
C SER A 124 -17.76 -14.47 2.20
N ASP A 125 -18.34 -15.58 1.81
CA ASP A 125 -18.41 -16.01 0.41
C ASP A 125 -19.09 -14.96 -0.49
N ASP A 126 -20.12 -14.27 0.02
CA ASP A 126 -20.80 -13.17 -0.68
C ASP A 126 -19.83 -12.02 -0.98
N LEU A 127 -19.09 -11.53 0.02
CA LEU A 127 -18.15 -10.44 -0.16
C LEU A 127 -17.02 -10.81 -1.12
N ARG A 128 -16.48 -12.04 -1.02
CA ARG A 128 -15.46 -12.54 -1.93
C ARG A 128 -15.96 -12.68 -3.37
N ALA A 129 -17.22 -13.14 -3.54
CA ALA A 129 -17.82 -13.27 -4.87
C ALA A 129 -18.00 -11.89 -5.52
N ARG A 130 -18.62 -10.94 -4.81
CA ARG A 130 -18.82 -9.56 -5.28
C ARG A 130 -17.48 -8.88 -5.61
N ALA A 131 -16.48 -9.03 -4.75
CA ALA A 131 -15.15 -8.50 -5.02
C ALA A 131 -14.51 -9.13 -6.28
N THR A 132 -14.70 -10.43 -6.50
CA THR A 132 -14.22 -11.12 -7.69
C THR A 132 -14.91 -10.60 -8.94
N ASP A 133 -16.23 -10.54 -8.93
CA ASP A 133 -17.02 -10.10 -10.09
C ASP A 133 -16.66 -8.67 -10.49
N LEU A 134 -16.54 -7.78 -9.50
CA LEU A 134 -16.17 -6.39 -9.75
C LEU A 134 -14.71 -6.26 -10.21
N PHE A 135 -13.78 -7.09 -9.69
CA PHE A 135 -12.42 -7.16 -10.20
C PHE A 135 -12.40 -7.55 -11.68
N GLU A 136 -13.14 -8.60 -12.06
CA GLU A 136 -13.21 -9.07 -13.45
C GLU A 136 -13.79 -8.00 -14.39
N MET A 137 -14.82 -7.29 -13.94
CA MET A 137 -15.37 -6.14 -14.67
C MET A 137 -14.35 -5.00 -14.83
N GLY A 138 -13.50 -4.78 -13.82
CA GLY A 138 -12.47 -3.75 -13.80
C GLY A 138 -11.18 -4.12 -14.50
N ALA A 139 -10.94 -5.39 -14.78
CA ALA A 139 -9.63 -5.90 -15.25
C ALA A 139 -9.24 -5.47 -16.69
N GLY A 140 -10.14 -4.79 -17.41
CA GLY A 140 -9.84 -4.09 -18.66
C GLY A 140 -8.96 -2.85 -18.47
N PHE A 141 -8.76 -2.38 -17.23
CA PHE A 141 -7.92 -1.22 -16.91
C PHE A 141 -6.50 -1.36 -17.45
N ARG A 142 -6.03 -0.31 -18.10
CA ARG A 142 -4.62 -0.14 -18.51
C ARG A 142 -4.21 1.31 -18.28
N SER A 143 -2.98 1.51 -17.83
CA SER A 143 -2.39 2.82 -17.56
C SER A 143 -0.98 2.93 -18.14
N ARG A 144 -0.59 4.13 -18.52
CA ARG A 144 0.81 4.49 -18.82
C ARG A 144 1.63 4.79 -17.54
N HIS A 145 0.95 4.98 -16.41
CA HIS A 145 1.56 5.31 -15.14
C HIS A 145 1.94 4.03 -14.38
N LEU A 146 3.22 3.91 -14.01
CA LEU A 146 3.74 2.69 -13.38
C LEU A 146 3.03 2.35 -12.07
N ARG A 147 2.76 3.33 -11.22
CA ARG A 147 2.11 3.10 -9.92
C ARG A 147 0.69 2.61 -10.06
N SER A 148 -0.08 3.23 -10.95
CA SER A 148 -1.46 2.81 -11.23
C SER A 148 -1.50 1.37 -11.75
N THR A 149 -0.56 1.02 -12.65
CA THR A 149 -0.38 -0.35 -13.13
C THR A 149 0.07 -1.27 -12.00
N SER A 150 0.99 -0.83 -11.12
CA SER A 150 1.46 -1.62 -9.98
C SER A 150 0.30 -2.01 -9.08
N PHE A 151 -0.54 -1.08 -8.66
CA PHE A 151 -1.70 -1.40 -7.81
C PHE A 151 -2.63 -2.43 -8.45
N ALA A 152 -2.93 -2.29 -9.74
CA ALA A 152 -3.75 -3.28 -10.45
C ALA A 152 -3.12 -4.69 -10.42
N VAL A 153 -1.80 -4.80 -10.58
CA VAL A 153 -1.05 -6.06 -10.55
C VAL A 153 -0.98 -6.64 -9.13
N LEU A 154 -0.87 -5.81 -8.09
CA LEU A 154 -0.95 -6.27 -6.70
C LEU A 154 -2.29 -7.00 -6.46
N GLY A 155 -3.39 -6.42 -6.95
CA GLY A 155 -4.71 -7.06 -6.90
C GLY A 155 -4.79 -8.34 -7.71
N ALA A 156 -4.24 -8.33 -8.92
CA ALA A 156 -4.21 -9.52 -9.78
C ALA A 156 -3.41 -10.67 -9.15
N GLY A 157 -2.23 -10.38 -8.59
CA GLY A 157 -1.42 -11.39 -7.89
C GLY A 157 -2.11 -11.95 -6.64
N ALA A 158 -2.81 -11.10 -5.87
CA ALA A 158 -3.63 -11.57 -4.75
C ALA A 158 -4.75 -12.51 -5.22
N LEU A 159 -5.48 -12.13 -6.28
CA LEU A 159 -6.55 -12.97 -6.82
C LEU A 159 -6.02 -14.30 -7.37
N LEU A 160 -4.88 -14.31 -8.05
CA LEU A 160 -4.26 -15.53 -8.60
C LEU A 160 -3.85 -16.52 -7.51
N ALA A 161 -3.43 -16.05 -6.34
CA ALA A 161 -3.13 -16.92 -5.21
C ALA A 161 -4.36 -17.75 -4.75
N ALA A 162 -5.57 -17.20 -4.86
CA ALA A 162 -6.81 -17.90 -4.52
C ALA A 162 -7.51 -18.54 -5.72
N ARG A 163 -7.34 -17.96 -6.91
CA ARG A 163 -7.98 -18.37 -8.18
C ARG A 163 -6.96 -18.40 -9.34
N PRO A 164 -6.07 -19.40 -9.39
CA PRO A 164 -5.01 -19.47 -10.40
C PRO A 164 -5.50 -19.49 -11.85
N SER A 165 -6.77 -19.84 -12.08
CA SER A 165 -7.39 -19.90 -13.41
C SER A 165 -8.03 -18.58 -13.87
N SER A 166 -8.02 -17.50 -13.05
CA SER A 166 -8.61 -16.22 -13.46
C SER A 166 -7.94 -15.67 -14.72
N PHE A 167 -8.67 -15.67 -15.83
CA PHE A 167 -8.18 -15.14 -17.10
C PHE A 167 -7.89 -13.64 -17.03
N ALA A 168 -8.76 -12.91 -16.36
CA ALA A 168 -8.64 -11.46 -16.20
C ALA A 168 -7.34 -11.09 -15.44
N ALA A 169 -7.08 -11.73 -14.30
CA ALA A 169 -5.86 -11.49 -13.52
C ALA A 169 -4.60 -11.91 -14.27
N ARG A 170 -4.60 -13.07 -14.93
CA ARG A 170 -3.48 -13.52 -15.77
C ARG A 170 -3.16 -12.54 -16.88
N THR A 171 -4.17 -11.98 -17.54
CA THR A 171 -3.99 -11.00 -18.61
C THR A 171 -3.35 -9.72 -18.09
N LEU A 172 -3.80 -9.21 -16.94
CA LEU A 172 -3.19 -8.05 -16.30
C LEU A 172 -1.71 -8.26 -15.97
N VAL A 173 -1.39 -9.42 -15.37
CA VAL A 173 -0.01 -9.78 -15.03
C VAL A 173 0.85 -9.95 -16.28
N ALA A 174 0.35 -10.61 -17.33
CA ALA A 174 1.09 -10.79 -18.58
C ALA A 174 1.39 -9.45 -19.27
N ASP A 175 0.46 -8.50 -19.25
CA ASP A 175 0.67 -7.16 -19.78
C ASP A 175 1.74 -6.42 -18.97
N ALA A 176 1.67 -6.52 -17.64
CA ALA A 176 2.66 -5.93 -16.75
C ALA A 176 4.05 -6.56 -16.92
N ALA A 177 4.16 -7.87 -17.10
CA ALA A 177 5.44 -8.55 -17.35
C ALA A 177 6.12 -7.99 -18.62
N ARG A 178 5.35 -7.79 -19.70
CA ARG A 178 5.88 -7.15 -20.91
C ARG A 178 6.37 -5.72 -20.66
N LEU A 179 5.62 -4.92 -19.90
CA LEU A 179 6.04 -3.59 -19.50
C LEU A 179 7.32 -3.64 -18.66
N CYS A 180 7.39 -4.53 -17.67
CA CYS A 180 8.53 -4.68 -16.78
C CYS A 180 9.81 -5.08 -17.53
N HIS A 181 9.75 -5.93 -18.55
CA HIS A 181 10.91 -6.24 -19.40
C HIS A 181 11.48 -4.99 -20.05
N HIS A 182 10.65 -4.13 -20.63
CA HIS A 182 11.12 -2.86 -21.22
C HIS A 182 11.77 -1.93 -20.19
N LEU A 183 11.25 -1.89 -18.98
CA LEU A 183 11.79 -1.06 -17.89
C LEU A 183 13.15 -1.58 -17.40
N VAL A 184 13.30 -2.89 -17.29
CA VAL A 184 14.46 -3.53 -16.67
C VAL A 184 15.59 -3.74 -17.68
N ASP A 185 15.29 -4.13 -18.91
CA ASP A 185 16.30 -4.37 -19.96
C ASP A 185 16.89 -3.06 -20.51
N GLY A 186 16.15 -1.97 -20.51
CA GLY A 186 16.66 -0.62 -20.79
C GLY A 186 17.65 -0.09 -19.74
N ALA A 187 17.78 -0.75 -18.60
CA ALA A 187 18.64 -0.33 -17.48
C ALA A 187 20.13 -0.74 -17.62
N GLY A 188 20.51 -1.53 -18.63
CA GLY A 188 21.68 -2.41 -18.57
C GLY A 188 23.06 -1.83 -18.86
N ALA A 189 23.26 -0.64 -19.43
CA ALA A 189 24.56 -0.31 -20.03
C ALA A 189 25.27 0.97 -19.52
N SER A 190 24.59 1.99 -19.05
CA SER A 190 25.25 3.26 -18.68
C SER A 190 25.70 3.30 -17.21
N ALA A 191 26.81 4.01 -16.93
CA ALA A 191 27.29 4.25 -15.56
C ALA A 191 26.22 4.94 -14.68
N TRP A 192 25.40 5.78 -15.29
CA TRP A 192 24.29 6.46 -14.62
C TRP A 192 23.21 5.45 -14.15
N ARG A 193 22.80 4.52 -15.01
CA ARG A 193 21.82 3.47 -14.68
C ARG A 193 22.30 2.53 -13.57
N ARG A 194 23.59 2.30 -13.43
CA ARG A 194 24.11 1.51 -12.29
C ARG A 194 23.98 2.24 -10.96
N ARG A 195 24.00 3.58 -10.97
CA ARG A 195 23.82 4.40 -9.76
C ARG A 195 22.35 4.69 -9.47
N TRP A 196 21.49 4.69 -10.53
CA TRP A 196 20.07 4.93 -10.46
C TRP A 196 19.32 3.85 -11.24
N PRO A 197 19.11 2.66 -10.64
CA PRO A 197 18.38 1.56 -11.29
C PRO A 197 16.87 1.81 -11.35
N TRP A 198 16.39 2.88 -10.71
CA TRP A 198 14.98 3.26 -10.66
C TRP A 198 14.44 3.52 -12.06
N PRO A 199 13.21 3.03 -12.39
CA PRO A 199 12.68 3.12 -13.75
C PRO A 199 12.22 4.54 -14.14
N GLU A 200 12.08 5.44 -13.18
CA GLU A 200 11.67 6.82 -13.39
C GLU A 200 12.84 7.79 -13.08
N GLU A 201 12.67 9.06 -13.46
CA GLU A 201 13.71 10.10 -13.21
C GLU A 201 13.85 10.44 -11.73
N ARG A 202 12.77 10.22 -10.94
CA ARG A 202 12.75 10.50 -9.50
C ARG A 202 11.88 9.52 -8.73
N LEU A 203 12.19 9.34 -7.45
CA LEU A 203 11.29 8.76 -6.46
C LEU A 203 10.18 9.77 -6.18
N THR A 204 8.94 9.29 -6.02
CA THR A 204 7.78 10.17 -5.74
C THR A 204 6.95 9.65 -4.58
N TYR A 205 5.91 8.85 -4.80
CA TYR A 205 5.04 8.29 -3.78
C TYR A 205 4.82 6.79 -4.00
N ALA A 206 4.51 6.06 -2.93
CA ALA A 206 4.29 4.60 -2.93
C ALA A 206 5.34 3.87 -3.78
N ASN A 207 6.61 4.27 -3.61
CA ASN A 207 7.69 3.83 -4.48
C ASN A 207 7.82 2.32 -4.51
N ALA A 208 7.68 1.64 -3.38
CA ALA A 208 7.84 0.19 -3.27
C ALA A 208 6.78 -0.63 -4.05
N ALA A 209 5.66 -0.03 -4.45
CA ALA A 209 4.67 -0.71 -5.30
C ALA A 209 5.24 -1.11 -6.67
N ILE A 210 6.22 -0.35 -7.20
CA ILE A 210 6.85 -0.67 -8.50
C ILE A 210 7.68 -1.95 -8.42
N PRO A 211 8.68 -2.11 -7.54
CA PRO A 211 9.39 -3.38 -7.41
C PRO A 211 8.48 -4.53 -6.99
N GLU A 212 7.44 -4.31 -6.18
CA GLU A 212 6.46 -5.33 -5.84
C GLU A 212 5.72 -5.85 -7.08
N MET A 213 5.28 -4.95 -7.97
CA MET A 213 4.71 -5.33 -9.27
C MET A 213 5.67 -6.20 -10.08
N VAL A 214 6.96 -5.84 -10.15
CA VAL A 214 7.97 -6.58 -10.92
C VAL A 214 8.16 -7.99 -10.35
N ILE A 215 8.20 -8.13 -9.02
CA ILE A 215 8.30 -9.42 -8.32
C ILE A 215 7.09 -10.30 -8.66
N ILE A 216 5.86 -9.76 -8.52
CA ILE A 216 4.62 -10.48 -8.82
C ILE A 216 4.58 -10.88 -10.30
N ALA A 217 4.87 -9.96 -11.20
CA ALA A 217 4.85 -10.23 -12.65
C ALA A 217 5.84 -11.33 -13.03
N GLY A 218 7.05 -11.31 -12.47
CA GLY A 218 8.05 -12.36 -12.69
C GLY A 218 7.60 -13.72 -12.14
N HIS A 219 7.09 -13.75 -10.91
CA HIS A 219 6.62 -14.97 -10.27
C HIS A 219 5.46 -15.62 -11.06
N GLU A 220 4.41 -14.84 -11.33
CA GLU A 220 3.20 -15.36 -11.98
C GLU A 220 3.40 -15.71 -13.47
N SER A 221 4.41 -15.14 -14.14
CA SER A 221 4.80 -15.50 -15.49
C SER A 221 5.82 -16.64 -15.56
N GLY A 222 6.35 -17.10 -14.43
CA GLY A 222 7.43 -18.10 -14.37
C GLY A 222 8.80 -17.54 -14.80
N ASP A 223 8.95 -16.21 -14.85
CA ASP A 223 10.21 -15.56 -15.19
C ASP A 223 11.00 -15.20 -13.93
N GLU A 224 11.81 -16.15 -13.47
CA GLU A 224 12.66 -15.98 -12.30
C GLU A 224 13.67 -14.82 -12.44
N ARG A 225 14.13 -14.52 -13.66
CA ARG A 225 15.06 -13.40 -13.90
C ARG A 225 14.35 -12.07 -13.61
N LEU A 226 13.12 -11.93 -14.08
CA LEU A 226 12.30 -10.75 -13.83
C LEU A 226 12.00 -10.62 -12.33
N ALA A 227 11.59 -11.70 -11.66
CA ALA A 227 11.33 -11.70 -10.21
C ALA A 227 12.56 -11.28 -9.40
N ARG A 228 13.75 -11.82 -9.69
CA ARG A 228 15.03 -11.42 -9.06
C ARG A 228 15.33 -9.93 -9.28
N ARG A 229 15.10 -9.40 -10.47
CA ARG A 229 15.30 -7.97 -10.77
C ARG A 229 14.37 -7.09 -9.93
N GLY A 230 13.13 -7.51 -9.72
CA GLY A 230 12.20 -6.82 -8.80
C GLY A 230 12.71 -6.81 -7.37
N ALA A 231 13.21 -7.95 -6.88
CA ALA A 231 13.80 -8.05 -5.54
C ALA A 231 15.05 -7.17 -5.40
N ASP A 232 15.93 -7.13 -6.41
CA ASP A 232 17.10 -6.27 -6.40
C ASP A 232 16.73 -4.77 -6.39
N LEU A 233 15.69 -4.39 -7.13
CA LEU A 233 15.18 -3.02 -7.14
C LEU A 233 14.59 -2.65 -5.78
N LEU A 234 13.87 -3.58 -5.12
CA LEU A 234 13.35 -3.37 -3.77
C LEU A 234 14.49 -3.22 -2.74
N ARG A 235 15.55 -4.06 -2.81
CA ARG A 235 16.74 -3.91 -1.95
C ARG A 235 17.39 -2.54 -2.13
N TRP A 236 17.60 -2.13 -3.38
CA TRP A 236 18.14 -0.81 -3.68
C TRP A 236 17.28 0.33 -3.08
N LEU A 237 15.95 0.23 -3.18
CA LEU A 237 15.05 1.23 -2.60
C LEU A 237 15.17 1.25 -1.07
N VAL A 238 15.15 0.09 -0.41
CA VAL A 238 15.33 -0.04 1.04
C VAL A 238 16.65 0.57 1.50
N ASP A 239 17.76 0.28 0.79
CA ASP A 239 19.08 0.87 1.10
C ASP A 239 19.06 2.38 0.91
N THR A 240 18.41 2.86 -0.16
CA THR A 240 18.25 4.28 -0.46
C THR A 240 17.42 4.99 0.61
N GLU A 241 16.40 4.36 1.14
CA GLU A 241 15.49 4.91 2.14
C GLU A 241 15.89 4.56 3.59
N THR A 242 17.09 4.01 3.78
CA THR A 242 17.67 3.79 5.10
C THR A 242 18.66 4.90 5.43
N GLY A 243 18.42 5.60 6.53
CA GLY A 243 19.32 6.64 7.05
C GLY A 243 20.63 6.05 7.63
N SER A 244 21.64 6.91 7.82
CA SER A 244 22.95 6.50 8.38
C SER A 244 22.86 5.89 9.78
N ALA A 245 21.79 6.15 10.52
CA ALA A 245 21.52 5.59 11.84
C ALA A 245 20.84 4.21 11.79
N GLY A 246 20.56 3.68 10.58
CA GLY A 246 20.00 2.34 10.36
C GLY A 246 18.49 2.22 10.46
N TRP A 247 17.76 3.32 10.69
CA TRP A 247 16.31 3.36 10.58
C TRP A 247 15.85 3.92 9.23
N LEU A 248 14.56 3.74 8.93
CA LEU A 248 13.99 4.29 7.70
C LEU A 248 13.93 5.82 7.75
N SER A 249 14.34 6.43 6.64
CA SER A 249 14.20 7.83 6.30
C SER A 249 13.64 7.86 4.88
N VAL A 250 12.31 7.71 4.78
CA VAL A 250 11.64 7.49 3.50
C VAL A 250 11.61 8.74 2.63
N THR A 251 11.47 8.56 1.33
CA THR A 251 11.37 9.66 0.36
C THR A 251 10.20 10.59 0.73
N PRO A 252 10.46 11.90 0.91
CA PRO A 252 9.42 12.85 1.31
C PRO A 252 8.42 13.15 0.19
N ALA A 253 7.30 13.79 0.56
CA ALA A 253 6.20 14.15 -0.35
C ALA A 253 6.64 14.90 -1.62
N GLY A 254 7.72 15.70 -1.58
CA GLY A 254 8.29 16.38 -2.75
C GLY A 254 9.06 15.49 -3.71
N GLY A 255 9.28 14.22 -3.33
CA GLY A 255 10.09 13.29 -4.09
C GLY A 255 11.59 13.62 -4.08
N TRP A 256 12.39 12.80 -4.78
CA TRP A 256 13.84 12.98 -4.88
C TRP A 256 14.39 12.36 -6.18
N ALA A 257 15.39 13.02 -6.77
CA ALA A 257 16.11 12.52 -7.95
C ALA A 257 17.62 12.48 -7.72
N LEU A 258 18.30 11.60 -8.45
CA LEU A 258 19.77 11.51 -8.39
C LEU A 258 20.41 12.84 -8.79
N GLY A 259 21.31 13.33 -7.94
CA GLY A 259 22.00 14.61 -8.14
C GLY A 259 21.38 15.79 -7.42
N GLU A 260 20.16 15.64 -6.90
CA GLU A 260 19.56 16.61 -5.98
C GLU A 260 20.04 16.36 -4.54
N PRO A 261 20.15 17.42 -3.70
CA PRO A 261 20.26 17.22 -2.26
C PRO A 261 19.07 16.38 -1.76
N ARG A 262 19.35 15.30 -1.03
CA ARG A 262 18.29 14.45 -0.54
C ARG A 262 17.48 15.18 0.55
N PRO A 263 16.17 15.41 0.34
CA PRO A 263 15.32 16.00 1.36
C PRO A 263 15.06 14.99 2.48
N ALA A 264 14.94 15.48 3.73
CA ALA A 264 14.66 14.62 4.88
C ALA A 264 13.17 14.60 5.26
N PHE A 265 12.40 15.63 4.88
CA PHE A 265 11.00 15.83 5.28
C PHE A 265 10.19 16.46 4.12
N ASP A 266 8.90 16.29 4.07
CA ASP A 266 7.92 15.67 4.95
C ASP A 266 7.78 14.17 4.61
N GLN A 267 8.08 13.24 5.55
CA GLN A 267 7.96 11.81 5.30
C GLN A 267 6.52 11.35 5.53
N GLN A 268 6.00 10.54 4.60
CA GLN A 268 4.61 10.10 4.65
C GLN A 268 4.47 8.63 5.00
N PRO A 269 3.51 8.26 5.89
CA PRO A 269 3.24 6.88 6.30
C PRO A 269 3.02 5.90 5.15
N ILE A 270 2.47 6.38 4.02
CA ILE A 270 2.21 5.54 2.84
C ILE A 270 3.48 4.92 2.26
N GLU A 271 4.63 5.62 2.32
CA GLU A 271 5.91 5.08 1.85
C GLU A 271 6.33 3.87 2.68
N VAL A 272 6.21 4.00 4.00
CA VAL A 272 6.56 2.94 4.94
C VAL A 272 5.64 1.72 4.78
N ALA A 273 4.35 1.96 4.58
CA ALA A 273 3.37 0.89 4.32
C ALA A 273 3.65 0.16 3.00
N ALA A 274 3.97 0.90 1.93
CA ALA A 274 4.33 0.31 0.65
C ALA A 274 5.61 -0.55 0.74
N LEU A 275 6.62 -0.11 1.51
CA LEU A 275 7.81 -0.93 1.78
C LEU A 275 7.47 -2.22 2.54
N ALA A 276 6.58 -2.14 3.53
CA ALA A 276 6.13 -3.31 4.29
C ALA A 276 5.34 -4.30 3.42
N ASP A 277 4.46 -3.80 2.54
CA ASP A 277 3.70 -4.60 1.57
C ASP A 277 4.65 -5.33 0.61
N ALA A 278 5.57 -4.61 -0.01
CA ALA A 278 6.54 -5.16 -0.96
C ALA A 278 7.47 -6.19 -0.31
N ALA A 279 7.98 -5.92 0.89
CA ALA A 279 8.82 -6.85 1.64
C ALA A 279 8.06 -8.12 2.05
N ALA A 280 6.80 -8.00 2.46
CA ALA A 280 5.97 -9.15 2.79
C ALA A 280 5.66 -10.01 1.55
N THR A 281 5.42 -9.38 0.40
CA THR A 281 5.23 -10.07 -0.88
C THR A 281 6.50 -10.78 -1.33
N ALA A 282 7.66 -10.11 -1.26
CA ALA A 282 8.95 -10.72 -1.59
C ALA A 282 9.23 -11.93 -0.70
N ALA A 283 9.12 -11.80 0.62
CA ALA A 283 9.32 -12.92 1.56
C ALA A 283 8.44 -14.13 1.26
N ARG A 284 7.20 -13.90 0.85
CA ARG A 284 6.25 -14.97 0.51
C ARG A 284 6.62 -15.69 -0.80
N LEU A 285 7.17 -14.97 -1.77
CA LEU A 285 7.40 -15.47 -3.11
C LEU A 285 8.82 -16.04 -3.30
N ASP A 286 9.85 -15.44 -2.71
CA ASP A 286 11.24 -15.91 -2.83
C ASP A 286 11.75 -16.69 -1.61
N GLY A 287 11.02 -16.63 -0.48
CA GLY A 287 11.40 -17.34 0.75
C GLY A 287 12.59 -16.72 1.50
N ASP A 288 13.12 -15.56 1.05
CA ASP A 288 14.23 -14.90 1.72
C ASP A 288 13.80 -14.28 3.04
N GLY A 289 14.32 -14.84 4.15
CA GLY A 289 14.02 -14.39 5.51
C GLY A 289 14.51 -12.98 5.82
N SER A 290 15.41 -12.39 5.03
CA SER A 290 15.93 -11.04 5.25
C SER A 290 14.84 -9.95 5.13
N TRP A 291 13.78 -10.22 4.36
CA TRP A 291 12.65 -9.29 4.25
C TRP A 291 11.90 -9.05 5.56
N ARG A 292 12.03 -9.96 6.54
CA ARG A 292 11.48 -9.76 7.89
C ARG A 292 12.11 -8.55 8.59
N GLU A 293 13.40 -8.30 8.37
CA GLU A 293 14.09 -7.13 8.92
C GLU A 293 13.56 -5.82 8.31
N VAL A 294 13.16 -5.84 7.04
CA VAL A 294 12.55 -4.68 6.39
C VAL A 294 11.19 -4.38 7.02
N VAL A 295 10.35 -5.39 7.21
CA VAL A 295 9.04 -5.24 7.88
C VAL A 295 9.22 -4.78 9.33
N ASP A 296 10.19 -5.29 10.07
CA ASP A 296 10.52 -4.84 11.43
C ASP A 296 10.92 -3.36 11.45
N ARG A 297 11.77 -2.92 10.50
CA ARG A 297 12.13 -1.50 10.36
C ARG A 297 10.93 -0.61 10.03
N CYS A 298 10.02 -1.06 9.16
CA CYS A 298 8.78 -0.37 8.87
C CYS A 298 7.90 -0.20 10.11
N ALA A 299 7.68 -1.26 10.86
CA ALA A 299 6.92 -1.20 12.11
C ALA A 299 7.59 -0.28 13.15
N ARG A 300 8.91 -0.36 13.30
CA ARG A 300 9.68 0.50 14.21
C ARG A 300 9.62 1.98 13.84
N TRP A 301 9.50 2.32 12.54
CA TRP A 301 9.33 3.70 12.11
C TRP A 301 8.05 4.31 12.73
N PHE A 302 6.94 3.59 12.73
CA PHE A 302 5.69 4.02 13.38
C PHE A 302 5.83 4.09 14.92
N LEU A 303 6.74 3.30 15.51
CA LEU A 303 7.01 3.28 16.95
C LEU A 303 8.06 4.32 17.39
N GLY A 304 8.48 5.22 16.47
CA GLY A 304 9.40 6.30 16.78
C GLY A 304 10.87 6.02 16.46
N ARG A 305 11.22 4.90 15.79
CA ARG A 305 12.57 4.68 15.25
C ARG A 305 12.67 5.33 13.87
N ASN A 306 12.56 6.64 13.83
CA ASN A 306 12.58 7.51 12.66
C ASN A 306 13.44 8.74 12.94
N ASP A 307 13.56 9.66 11.99
CA ASP A 307 14.49 10.79 12.04
C ASP A 307 14.26 11.78 13.18
N ILE A 308 13.06 11.77 13.79
CA ILE A 308 12.71 12.67 14.90
C ILE A 308 12.60 11.93 16.24
N GLY A 309 12.56 10.61 16.24
CA GLY A 309 12.34 9.83 17.45
C GLY A 309 10.90 9.91 17.99
N ALA A 310 9.94 10.23 17.13
CA ALA A 310 8.55 10.45 17.51
C ALA A 310 7.64 9.33 17.01
N PRO A 311 6.73 8.78 17.86
CA PRO A 311 5.71 7.83 17.40
C PRO A 311 4.81 8.45 16.33
N MET A 312 4.45 7.65 15.33
CA MET A 312 3.56 8.04 14.23
C MET A 312 2.17 7.42 14.34
N VAL A 313 1.81 6.95 15.53
CA VAL A 313 0.49 6.39 15.87
C VAL A 313 0.03 6.96 17.19
N ASP A 314 -1.22 7.40 17.25
CA ASP A 314 -1.93 7.66 18.51
C ASP A 314 -2.57 6.36 19.02
N TRP A 315 -2.00 5.78 20.06
CA TRP A 315 -2.47 4.52 20.64
C TRP A 315 -3.83 4.64 21.34
N ALA A 316 -4.25 5.86 21.72
CA ALA A 316 -5.54 6.08 22.36
C ALA A 316 -6.70 6.02 21.34
N THR A 317 -6.46 6.47 20.13
CA THR A 317 -7.44 6.49 19.03
C THR A 317 -7.29 5.32 18.08
N GLY A 318 -6.05 4.86 17.85
CA GLY A 318 -5.65 3.94 16.79
C GLY A 318 -5.40 4.64 15.46
N GLY A 319 -5.35 5.98 15.45
CA GLY A 319 -5.05 6.78 14.26
C GLY A 319 -3.56 6.85 13.94
N GLY A 320 -3.21 6.90 12.66
CA GLY A 320 -1.88 7.22 12.16
C GLY A 320 -1.77 8.71 11.85
N PHE A 321 -0.65 9.33 12.23
CA PHE A 321 -0.38 10.74 11.94
C PHE A 321 0.01 10.97 10.49
N ASP A 322 -0.45 12.08 9.87
CA ASP A 322 -0.41 12.32 8.43
C ASP A 322 1.00 12.53 7.84
N GLY A 323 2.00 12.83 8.66
CA GLY A 323 3.36 12.99 8.17
C GLY A 323 4.36 13.28 9.28
N LEU A 324 5.64 13.00 9.02
CA LEU A 324 6.75 13.31 9.89
C LEU A 324 7.47 14.55 9.38
N THR A 325 7.37 15.65 10.13
CA THR A 325 8.00 16.95 9.83
C THR A 325 9.27 17.16 10.67
N PRO A 326 10.12 18.16 10.35
CA PRO A 326 11.27 18.50 11.19
C PRO A 326 10.93 18.88 12.62
N PHE A 327 9.66 19.24 12.86
CA PHE A 327 9.18 19.72 14.17
C PHE A 327 8.36 18.67 14.95
N GLY A 328 8.21 17.47 14.38
CA GLY A 328 7.42 16.39 14.94
C GLY A 328 6.33 15.89 14.00
N PRO A 329 5.44 15.00 14.46
CA PRO A 329 4.33 14.49 13.65
C PRO A 329 3.32 15.58 13.30
N ASN A 330 2.79 15.54 12.08
CA ASN A 330 1.53 16.20 11.76
C ASN A 330 0.39 15.43 12.43
N LEU A 331 -0.20 16.01 13.47
CA LEU A 331 -1.14 15.33 14.37
C LEU A 331 -2.54 15.10 13.77
N ASN A 332 -2.76 15.33 12.49
CA ASN A 332 -3.97 14.89 11.81
C ASN A 332 -3.92 13.36 11.62
N GLU A 333 -5.06 12.73 11.75
CA GLU A 333 -5.22 11.28 11.65
C GLU A 333 -6.10 10.96 10.43
N GLY A 334 -5.60 11.25 9.22
CA GLY A 334 -6.30 10.95 7.97
C GLY A 334 -6.46 9.46 7.71
N ALA A 335 -7.33 9.11 6.77
CA ALA A 335 -7.61 7.72 6.43
C ALA A 335 -6.36 7.00 5.90
N GLU A 336 -5.64 7.60 4.94
CA GLU A 336 -4.44 7.02 4.35
C GLU A 336 -3.40 6.66 5.42
N SER A 337 -3.06 7.61 6.28
CA SER A 337 -2.02 7.44 7.31
C SER A 337 -2.42 6.44 8.38
N THR A 338 -3.70 6.45 8.77
CA THR A 338 -4.26 5.48 9.71
C THR A 338 -4.22 4.06 9.14
N ILE A 339 -4.64 3.89 7.88
CA ILE A 339 -4.60 2.59 7.21
C ILE A 339 -3.14 2.12 7.05
N ALA A 340 -2.24 3.02 6.65
CA ALA A 340 -0.81 2.72 6.51
C ALA A 340 -0.20 2.17 7.80
N ALA A 341 -0.49 2.81 8.95
CA ALA A 341 -0.02 2.33 10.25
C ALA A 341 -0.57 0.92 10.58
N ILE A 342 -1.87 0.70 10.37
CA ILE A 342 -2.51 -0.58 10.69
C ILE A 342 -1.99 -1.69 9.79
N THR A 343 -1.90 -1.47 8.46
CA THR A 343 -1.45 -2.49 7.51
C THR A 343 0.02 -2.86 7.72
N THR A 344 0.87 -1.90 8.05
CA THR A 344 2.26 -2.18 8.44
C THR A 344 2.32 -3.09 9.68
N MET A 345 1.52 -2.80 10.71
CA MET A 345 1.45 -3.64 11.91
C MET A 345 0.82 -5.02 11.64
N GLN A 346 -0.07 -5.15 10.64
CA GLN A 346 -0.58 -6.45 10.20
C GLN A 346 0.55 -7.33 9.65
N HIS A 347 1.44 -6.78 8.81
CA HIS A 347 2.61 -7.51 8.32
C HIS A 347 3.58 -7.88 9.44
N ALA A 348 3.86 -6.94 10.34
CA ALA A 348 4.72 -7.21 11.49
C ALA A 348 4.19 -8.36 12.35
N ARG A 349 2.90 -8.38 12.68
CA ARG A 349 2.27 -9.49 13.42
C ARG A 349 2.43 -10.83 12.71
N ARG A 350 2.15 -10.87 11.38
CA ARG A 350 2.20 -12.11 10.60
C ARG A 350 3.62 -12.66 10.46
N MET A 351 4.59 -11.78 10.22
CA MET A 351 5.95 -12.20 9.88
C MET A 351 6.85 -12.37 11.09
N LEU A 352 6.63 -11.63 12.20
CA LEU A 352 7.50 -11.65 13.36
C LEU A 352 7.01 -12.61 14.46
N HIS A 353 5.75 -13.08 14.40
CA HIS A 353 5.26 -14.15 15.29
C HIS A 353 5.67 -15.57 14.86
N LEU A 354 6.18 -15.75 13.66
CA LEU A 354 6.55 -17.07 13.11
C LEU A 354 8.02 -17.46 13.40
N SER A 355 8.69 -16.73 14.29
CA SER A 355 10.10 -16.97 14.67
C SER A 355 10.25 -17.53 16.07
#